data_78f152d010d96d83d59e55d693538843
#
_entry.id   78f152d010d96d83d59e55d693538843
#
_cell.length_a   1.000
_cell.length_b   1.000
_cell.length_c   1.000
_cell.angle_alpha   90.00
_cell.angle_beta   90.00
_cell.angle_gamma   90.00
#
_symmetry.space_group_name_H-M   'P 1'
#
loop_
_entity.id
_entity.type
_entity.pdbx_description
1 polymer ?
#
loop_
_entity_poly.entity_id
_entity_poly.type
_entity_poly.pdbx_seq_one_letter_code
_entity_poly.pdbx_strand_id
1 'polypeptide(L)'
;MAENNQANAPAQEQDLSEILKVRREKLAALRAEGRDPFQQTRFDVSHHAQDIKDHFDELEGTEVTVGGRLMSKRGMGKVSFCDLQDKSGRIQIYARKDEMDEEGYNRFKKYDIGDIVGVRGEVFRTQRGEMSVRAKEITLLSKSLRPLPEKFHGLQDKELRYRQRYVDLIVNPESKRNFEIRSRFVAFLRRYLDDLGFMEVETPVLSPIAGGANARPFITHHNTLDIDMYMRIATELHLKRLIVGGLERVYEVGRIFRNEGMDTKHNPEFTTCELDQAFTNLDGMMDILEGILAGAAKEILGTYQLQWLGHDIDLTPSWKRVTMADAVKEVTGADFMAIEGDNDAAVALAKSVGVDMDGVDKTWGNALYETFDQKVEETLIQPTFITMYPVEVSPLAKRSPSDPHLTERYEMFVCGCEMGNAFTELNDPMDQYERFKAQVEKRANGDDEAEMMDEDYVMALEYGLPPTGGLGFGIDRCAMMLCGTDSIRDVILFPTMKPLD
;
A
#
# COMPACT_ATOMS: atom_id res chain seq x y z
N MET A 1 -4.46 -2.94 40.03
CA MET A 1 -4.15 -4.26 39.44
C MET A 1 -3.08 -4.05 38.36
N ALA A 2 -1.85 -3.79 38.78
CA ALA A 2 -0.71 -3.51 37.91
C ALA A 2 0.59 -4.09 38.50
N GLU A 3 0.58 -5.34 38.97
CA GLU A 3 1.78 -5.94 39.58
C GLU A 3 2.12 -7.35 39.06
N ASN A 4 1.58 -7.80 37.92
CA ASN A 4 1.82 -9.19 37.51
C ASN A 4 2.58 -9.39 36.16
N ASN A 5 3.16 -8.33 35.56
CA ASN A 5 3.85 -8.47 34.26
C ASN A 5 5.40 -8.41 34.35
N GLN A 6 6.00 -8.16 35.50
CA GLN A 6 7.47 -8.04 35.61
C GLN A 6 8.20 -9.34 36.01
N ALA A 7 7.50 -10.37 36.47
CA ALA A 7 8.13 -11.61 36.93
C ALA A 7 8.37 -12.66 35.82
N ASN A 8 7.72 -12.55 34.64
CA ASN A 8 7.81 -13.53 33.55
C ASN A 8 8.87 -13.20 32.47
N ALA A 9 9.31 -11.97 32.36
CA ALA A 9 10.28 -11.57 31.33
C ALA A 9 11.64 -12.28 31.45
N PRO A 10 12.29 -12.36 32.62
CA PRO A 10 13.58 -13.03 32.72
C PRO A 10 13.54 -14.55 32.50
N ALA A 11 12.45 -15.23 32.81
CA ALA A 11 12.30 -16.65 32.57
C ALA A 11 12.08 -16.96 31.08
N GLN A 12 11.32 -16.15 30.36
CA GLN A 12 11.11 -16.30 28.90
C GLN A 12 12.40 -16.02 28.10
N GLU A 13 13.22 -15.04 28.51
CA GLU A 13 14.51 -14.76 27.87
C GLU A 13 15.51 -15.88 28.10
N GLN A 14 15.56 -16.50 29.29
CA GLN A 14 16.40 -17.65 29.60
C GLN A 14 16.00 -18.87 28.81
N ASP A 15 14.69 -19.18 28.70
CA ASP A 15 14.15 -20.26 27.91
C ASP A 15 14.49 -20.07 26.41
N LEU A 16 14.33 -18.87 25.89
CA LEU A 16 14.67 -18.56 24.50
C LEU A 16 16.17 -18.79 24.23
N SER A 17 17.03 -18.32 25.14
CA SER A 17 18.50 -18.51 25.02
C SER A 17 18.87 -19.98 24.98
N GLU A 18 18.24 -20.82 25.78
CA GLU A 18 18.47 -22.27 25.80
C GLU A 18 18.00 -22.96 24.50
N ILE A 19 16.82 -22.59 23.99
CA ILE A 19 16.32 -23.09 22.70
C ILE A 19 17.25 -22.70 21.55
N LEU A 20 17.73 -21.47 21.53
CA LEU A 20 18.67 -20.98 20.52
C LEU A 20 20.00 -21.78 20.56
N LYS A 21 20.51 -22.07 21.75
CA LYS A 21 21.72 -22.88 21.95
C LYS A 21 21.53 -24.29 21.42
N VAL A 22 20.45 -24.99 21.85
CA VAL A 22 20.14 -26.36 21.41
C VAL A 22 20.02 -26.44 19.89
N ARG A 23 19.36 -25.49 19.22
CA ARG A 23 19.24 -25.49 17.77
C ARG A 23 20.57 -25.28 17.05
N ARG A 24 21.47 -24.44 17.60
CA ARG A 24 22.84 -24.27 17.09
C ARG A 24 23.68 -25.53 17.27
N GLU A 25 23.57 -26.20 18.41
CA GLU A 25 24.23 -27.48 18.65
C GLU A 25 23.76 -28.57 17.66
N LYS A 26 22.45 -28.66 17.37
CA LYS A 26 21.91 -29.53 16.34
C LYS A 26 22.50 -29.25 14.95
N LEU A 27 22.63 -27.95 14.59
CA LEU A 27 23.26 -27.55 13.33
C LEU A 27 24.74 -27.95 13.29
N ALA A 28 25.48 -27.72 14.38
CA ALA A 28 26.89 -28.12 14.48
C ALA A 28 27.05 -29.63 14.31
N ALA A 29 26.19 -30.43 14.92
CA ALA A 29 26.17 -31.88 14.74
C ALA A 29 25.94 -32.30 13.27
N LEU A 30 24.95 -31.67 12.60
CA LEU A 30 24.68 -31.91 11.18
C LEU A 30 25.92 -31.59 10.30
N ARG A 31 26.60 -30.50 10.58
CA ARG A 31 27.83 -30.12 9.89
C ARG A 31 28.96 -31.13 10.11
N ALA A 32 29.12 -31.60 11.34
CA ALA A 32 30.12 -32.60 11.67
C ALA A 32 29.87 -33.96 10.98
N GLU A 33 28.57 -34.27 10.71
CA GLU A 33 28.15 -35.43 9.94
C GLU A 33 28.26 -35.24 8.40
N GLY A 34 28.77 -34.09 7.91
CA GLY A 34 28.84 -33.76 6.48
C GLY A 34 27.48 -33.49 5.84
N ARG A 35 26.49 -33.09 6.65
CA ARG A 35 25.07 -32.92 6.25
C ARG A 35 24.58 -31.52 6.52
N ASP A 36 25.41 -30.51 6.23
CA ASP A 36 25.05 -29.11 6.38
C ASP A 36 23.88 -28.77 5.43
N PRO A 37 22.67 -28.44 5.96
CA PRO A 37 21.51 -28.12 5.13
C PRO A 37 21.72 -26.86 4.28
N PHE A 38 22.61 -25.97 4.70
CA PHE A 38 22.89 -24.72 3.97
C PHE A 38 23.78 -24.92 2.73
N GLN A 39 24.29 -26.12 2.50
CA GLN A 39 24.99 -26.46 1.25
C GLN A 39 24.03 -26.94 0.16
N GLN A 40 22.78 -27.17 0.51
CA GLN A 40 21.74 -27.51 -0.47
C GLN A 40 21.42 -26.29 -1.34
N THR A 41 21.74 -26.35 -2.62
CA THR A 41 21.59 -25.22 -3.56
C THR A 41 20.29 -25.24 -4.35
N ARG A 42 19.67 -26.44 -4.47
CA ARG A 42 18.42 -26.63 -5.25
C ARG A 42 17.61 -27.78 -4.68
N PHE A 43 16.29 -27.64 -4.73
CA PHE A 43 15.34 -28.69 -4.47
C PHE A 43 14.16 -28.54 -5.44
N ASP A 44 13.90 -29.53 -6.26
CA ASP A 44 12.86 -29.45 -7.28
C ASP A 44 11.48 -29.79 -6.68
N VAL A 45 10.61 -28.82 -6.66
CA VAL A 45 9.21 -28.94 -6.20
C VAL A 45 8.32 -29.18 -7.41
N SER A 46 7.57 -30.28 -7.42
CA SER A 46 6.64 -30.61 -8.51
C SER A 46 5.26 -29.97 -8.30
N HIS A 47 4.77 -29.93 -7.06
CA HIS A 47 3.45 -29.44 -6.71
C HIS A 47 3.48 -28.62 -5.42
N HIS A 48 2.54 -27.69 -5.29
CA HIS A 48 2.28 -26.96 -4.06
C HIS A 48 1.09 -27.56 -3.30
N ALA A 49 0.94 -27.17 -2.03
CA ALA A 49 -0.09 -27.70 -1.13
C ALA A 49 -1.51 -27.56 -1.70
N GLN A 50 -1.83 -26.40 -2.28
CA GLN A 50 -3.15 -26.13 -2.84
C GLN A 50 -3.37 -26.89 -4.15
N ASP A 51 -2.35 -26.98 -5.01
CA ASP A 51 -2.41 -27.73 -6.27
C ASP A 51 -2.81 -29.19 -6.01
N ILE A 52 -2.23 -29.82 -4.96
CA ILE A 52 -2.54 -31.20 -4.57
C ILE A 52 -3.99 -31.31 -4.09
N LYS A 53 -4.50 -30.30 -3.38
CA LYS A 53 -5.88 -30.32 -2.88
C LYS A 53 -6.89 -30.12 -4.01
N ASP A 54 -6.62 -29.21 -4.91
CA ASP A 54 -7.51 -28.86 -6.03
C ASP A 54 -7.59 -29.98 -7.08
N HIS A 55 -6.50 -30.74 -7.26
CA HIS A 55 -6.41 -31.85 -8.23
C HIS A 55 -6.24 -33.20 -7.53
N PHE A 56 -6.78 -33.35 -6.32
CA PHE A 56 -6.55 -34.52 -5.49
C PHE A 56 -6.91 -35.82 -6.19
N ASP A 57 -8.08 -35.90 -6.81
CA ASP A 57 -8.59 -37.13 -7.45
C ASP A 57 -7.71 -37.59 -8.63
N GLU A 58 -6.99 -36.64 -9.30
CA GLU A 58 -6.04 -36.94 -10.36
C GLU A 58 -4.67 -37.34 -9.82
N LEU A 59 -4.30 -36.80 -8.66
CA LEU A 59 -2.99 -37.00 -8.04
C LEU A 59 -2.94 -38.11 -7.01
N GLU A 60 -4.08 -38.66 -6.56
CA GLU A 60 -4.11 -39.73 -5.58
C GLU A 60 -3.33 -40.98 -6.09
N GLY A 61 -2.42 -41.48 -5.27
CA GLY A 61 -1.51 -42.55 -5.62
C GLY A 61 -0.29 -42.17 -6.45
N THR A 62 -0.17 -40.89 -6.86
CA THR A 62 1.00 -40.41 -7.61
C THR A 62 2.10 -39.91 -6.68
N GLU A 63 3.36 -39.99 -7.16
CA GLU A 63 4.50 -39.45 -6.41
C GLU A 63 4.66 -37.98 -6.70
N VAL A 64 4.76 -37.17 -5.65
CA VAL A 64 4.98 -35.71 -5.71
C VAL A 64 6.18 -35.31 -4.87
N THR A 65 6.73 -34.15 -5.19
CA THR A 65 7.77 -33.47 -4.41
C THR A 65 7.27 -32.12 -3.97
N VAL A 66 7.20 -31.90 -2.65
CA VAL A 66 6.73 -30.65 -2.04
C VAL A 66 7.81 -30.05 -1.14
N GLY A 67 7.89 -28.73 -1.08
CA GLY A 67 8.85 -28.02 -0.24
C GLY A 67 8.16 -26.97 0.61
N GLY A 68 8.56 -26.83 1.87
CA GLY A 68 7.93 -25.85 2.75
C GLY A 68 8.47 -25.84 4.17
N ARG A 69 7.80 -25.09 5.02
CA ARG A 69 8.13 -24.94 6.44
C ARG A 69 7.33 -25.90 7.31
N LEU A 70 8.00 -26.57 8.24
CA LEU A 70 7.35 -27.39 9.28
C LEU A 70 6.62 -26.48 10.28
N MET A 71 5.30 -26.53 10.29
CA MET A 71 4.47 -25.71 11.17
C MET A 71 3.95 -26.47 12.38
N SER A 72 3.86 -27.80 12.29
CA SER A 72 3.51 -28.67 13.40
C SER A 72 4.19 -30.03 13.24
N LYS A 73 4.39 -30.72 14.35
CA LYS A 73 4.88 -32.10 14.35
C LYS A 73 4.29 -32.86 15.53
N ARG A 74 3.67 -34.00 15.25
CA ARG A 74 3.08 -34.90 16.26
C ARG A 74 3.57 -36.30 15.98
N GLY A 75 4.27 -36.90 16.94
CA GLY A 75 4.76 -38.29 16.84
C GLY A 75 3.94 -39.23 17.66
N MET A 76 3.62 -40.40 17.10
CA MET A 76 2.94 -41.53 17.76
C MET A 76 3.71 -42.83 17.47
N GLY A 77 4.76 -43.09 18.26
CA GLY A 77 5.56 -44.29 18.11
C GLY A 77 6.35 -44.35 16.79
N LYS A 78 5.92 -45.20 15.86
CA LYS A 78 6.55 -45.38 14.55
C LYS A 78 5.98 -44.46 13.45
N VAL A 79 5.03 -43.61 13.81
CA VAL A 79 4.34 -42.70 12.89
C VAL A 79 4.48 -41.27 13.37
N SER A 80 4.65 -40.35 12.46
CA SER A 80 4.63 -38.93 12.72
C SER A 80 3.78 -38.22 11.67
N PHE A 81 3.02 -37.21 12.13
CA PHE A 81 2.29 -36.28 11.28
C PHE A 81 2.92 -34.91 11.43
N CYS A 82 3.06 -34.17 10.35
CA CYS A 82 3.41 -32.76 10.40
C CYS A 82 2.65 -31.95 9.35
N ASP A 83 2.44 -30.67 9.62
CA ASP A 83 1.90 -29.72 8.65
C ASP A 83 3.07 -29.04 7.96
N LEU A 84 3.12 -29.13 6.65
CA LEU A 84 4.05 -28.42 5.79
C LEU A 84 3.34 -27.20 5.20
N GLN A 85 3.89 -26.02 5.39
CA GLN A 85 3.37 -24.76 4.83
C GLN A 85 4.27 -24.28 3.70
N ASP A 86 3.66 -24.06 2.54
CA ASP A 86 4.30 -23.44 1.37
C ASP A 86 3.63 -22.09 1.02
N LYS A 87 3.89 -21.56 -0.19
CA LYS A 87 3.30 -20.32 -0.66
C LYS A 87 1.78 -20.38 -0.82
N SER A 88 1.22 -21.55 -1.11
CA SER A 88 -0.19 -21.75 -1.44
C SER A 88 -1.05 -22.16 -0.25
N GLY A 89 -0.43 -22.68 0.82
CA GLY A 89 -1.17 -23.16 1.99
C GLY A 89 -0.45 -24.22 2.79
N ARG A 90 -1.22 -25.12 3.43
CA ARG A 90 -0.70 -26.20 4.25
C ARG A 90 -1.16 -27.55 3.71
N ILE A 91 -0.27 -28.55 3.78
CA ILE A 91 -0.59 -29.94 3.52
C ILE A 91 -0.05 -30.82 4.64
N GLN A 92 -0.79 -31.87 4.99
CA GLN A 92 -0.34 -32.83 5.98
C GLN A 92 0.68 -33.80 5.37
N ILE A 93 1.78 -34.00 6.06
CA ILE A 93 2.79 -35.00 5.75
C ILE A 93 2.65 -36.18 6.74
N TYR A 94 2.52 -37.36 6.22
CA TYR A 94 2.49 -38.63 6.97
C TYR A 94 3.84 -39.31 6.81
N ALA A 95 4.60 -39.38 7.87
CA ALA A 95 5.92 -40.01 7.91
C ALA A 95 5.84 -41.31 8.77
N ARG A 96 6.23 -42.45 8.20
CA ARG A 96 6.17 -43.75 8.85
C ARG A 96 7.54 -44.43 8.73
N LYS A 97 8.00 -45.04 9.84
CA LYS A 97 9.33 -45.64 9.95
C LYS A 97 9.59 -46.77 8.94
N ASP A 98 8.57 -47.57 8.62
CA ASP A 98 8.63 -48.68 7.70
C ASP A 98 8.39 -48.34 6.22
N GLU A 99 7.99 -47.11 5.92
CA GLU A 99 7.83 -46.59 4.56
C GLU A 99 9.00 -45.67 4.15
N MET A 100 9.62 -45.02 5.13
CA MET A 100 10.90 -44.33 5.01
C MET A 100 12.01 -45.32 5.45
N ASP A 101 13.26 -45.06 5.05
CA ASP A 101 14.38 -45.76 5.71
C ASP A 101 14.48 -45.35 7.19
N GLU A 102 14.92 -46.31 8.04
CA GLU A 102 14.97 -46.09 9.48
C GLU A 102 15.83 -44.89 9.89
N GLU A 103 16.92 -44.71 9.19
CA GLU A 103 17.83 -43.57 9.43
C GLU A 103 17.17 -42.25 9.06
N GLY A 104 16.53 -42.14 7.88
CA GLY A 104 15.79 -40.96 7.42
C GLY A 104 14.66 -40.59 8.39
N TYR A 105 13.89 -41.58 8.87
CA TYR A 105 12.84 -41.33 9.88
C TYR A 105 13.43 -40.81 11.21
N ASN A 106 14.53 -41.42 11.68
CA ASN A 106 15.19 -40.98 12.92
C ASN A 106 15.81 -39.59 12.79
N ARG A 107 16.28 -39.20 11.59
CA ARG A 107 16.72 -37.83 11.28
C ARG A 107 15.56 -36.86 11.34
N PHE A 108 14.45 -37.16 10.66
CA PHE A 108 13.25 -36.34 10.68
C PHE A 108 12.72 -36.07 12.09
N LYS A 109 12.80 -37.07 12.98
CA LYS A 109 12.40 -36.90 14.39
C LYS A 109 13.19 -35.80 15.11
N LYS A 110 14.42 -35.49 14.69
CA LYS A 110 15.28 -34.45 15.28
C LYS A 110 15.01 -33.06 14.69
N TYR A 111 14.26 -32.95 13.58
CA TYR A 111 13.91 -31.66 12.98
C TYR A 111 12.98 -30.86 13.89
N ASP A 112 13.12 -29.54 13.86
CA ASP A 112 12.35 -28.62 14.71
C ASP A 112 11.23 -27.95 13.91
N ILE A 113 10.19 -27.51 14.63
CA ILE A 113 9.18 -26.61 14.06
C ILE A 113 9.86 -25.35 13.60
N GLY A 114 9.53 -24.90 12.37
CA GLY A 114 10.18 -23.80 11.70
C GLY A 114 11.24 -24.19 10.67
N ASP A 115 11.76 -25.44 10.71
CA ASP A 115 12.71 -25.93 9.69
C ASP A 115 12.04 -25.94 8.30
N ILE A 116 12.84 -25.67 7.26
CA ILE A 116 12.42 -25.80 5.87
C ILE A 116 12.83 -27.20 5.39
N VAL A 117 11.88 -27.94 4.86
CA VAL A 117 12.10 -29.31 4.39
C VAL A 117 11.55 -29.51 2.98
N GLY A 118 12.19 -30.42 2.26
CA GLY A 118 11.65 -31.03 1.06
C GLY A 118 11.13 -32.43 1.37
N VAL A 119 9.99 -32.78 0.81
CA VAL A 119 9.34 -34.08 0.99
C VAL A 119 9.06 -34.69 -0.37
N ARG A 120 9.56 -35.91 -0.60
CA ARG A 120 9.17 -36.76 -1.72
C ARG A 120 8.25 -37.84 -1.19
N GLY A 121 7.08 -38.04 -1.80
CA GLY A 121 6.11 -39.00 -1.33
C GLY A 121 4.88 -39.13 -2.20
N GLU A 122 3.97 -40.00 -1.80
CA GLU A 122 2.75 -40.34 -2.51
C GLU A 122 1.55 -39.59 -1.96
N VAL A 123 0.75 -38.97 -2.83
CA VAL A 123 -0.53 -38.35 -2.46
C VAL A 123 -1.53 -39.42 -2.06
N PHE A 124 -2.16 -39.22 -0.90
CA PHE A 124 -3.17 -40.17 -0.41
C PHE A 124 -4.17 -39.47 0.54
N ARG A 125 -5.29 -40.13 0.74
CA ARG A 125 -6.31 -39.72 1.73
C ARG A 125 -6.16 -40.57 2.98
N THR A 126 -6.05 -39.92 4.13
CA THR A 126 -6.05 -40.65 5.42
C THR A 126 -7.42 -41.27 5.73
N GLN A 127 -7.47 -42.22 6.65
CA GLN A 127 -8.72 -42.83 7.10
C GLN A 127 -9.74 -41.83 7.67
N ARG A 128 -9.29 -40.64 8.07
CA ARG A 128 -10.12 -39.52 8.55
C ARG A 128 -10.52 -38.55 7.45
N GLY A 129 -10.16 -38.83 6.20
CA GLY A 129 -10.51 -37.99 5.04
C GLY A 129 -9.52 -36.89 4.74
N GLU A 130 -8.41 -36.72 5.49
CA GLU A 130 -7.42 -35.65 5.27
C GLU A 130 -6.54 -35.95 4.05
N MET A 131 -6.44 -34.99 3.12
CA MET A 131 -5.56 -35.06 1.97
C MET A 131 -4.11 -34.86 2.43
N SER A 132 -3.23 -35.78 2.13
CA SER A 132 -1.90 -35.85 2.72
C SER A 132 -0.87 -36.37 1.72
N VAL A 133 0.40 -36.16 2.03
CA VAL A 133 1.53 -36.77 1.32
C VAL A 133 2.18 -37.79 2.27
N ARG A 134 2.22 -39.06 1.84
CA ARG A 134 2.91 -40.17 2.50
C ARG A 134 4.40 -40.07 2.13
N ALA A 135 5.22 -39.63 3.07
CA ALA A 135 6.61 -39.37 2.83
C ALA A 135 7.42 -40.66 2.62
N LYS A 136 8.14 -40.73 1.50
CA LYS A 136 9.21 -41.70 1.24
C LYS A 136 10.56 -41.15 1.66
N GLU A 137 10.75 -39.83 1.53
CA GLU A 137 11.96 -39.14 1.91
C GLU A 137 11.64 -37.73 2.43
N ILE A 138 12.34 -37.30 3.48
CA ILE A 138 12.27 -35.93 4.02
C ILE A 138 13.69 -35.39 4.15
N THR A 139 13.99 -34.37 3.37
CA THR A 139 15.30 -33.70 3.33
C THR A 139 15.24 -32.37 4.06
N LEU A 140 16.20 -32.10 4.95
CA LEU A 140 16.33 -30.79 5.59
C LEU A 140 17.01 -29.80 4.60
N LEU A 141 16.30 -28.77 4.20
CA LEU A 141 16.78 -27.76 3.24
C LEU A 141 17.35 -26.53 3.94
N SER A 142 16.80 -26.16 5.10
CA SER A 142 17.28 -25.05 5.90
C SER A 142 16.91 -25.24 7.37
N LYS A 143 17.85 -25.04 8.27
CA LYS A 143 17.66 -25.14 9.71
C LYS A 143 17.16 -23.82 10.30
N SER A 144 15.97 -23.84 10.90
CA SER A 144 15.49 -22.72 11.68
C SER A 144 16.20 -22.63 13.02
N LEU A 145 16.98 -21.58 13.24
CA LEU A 145 17.71 -21.37 14.48
C LEU A 145 16.92 -20.62 15.56
N ARG A 146 15.79 -19.97 15.17
CA ARG A 146 14.88 -19.33 16.10
C ARG A 146 13.53 -20.07 16.12
N PRO A 147 12.89 -20.25 17.29
CA PRO A 147 11.54 -20.77 17.34
C PRO A 147 10.56 -19.77 16.70
N LEU A 148 9.48 -20.27 16.13
CA LEU A 148 8.34 -19.45 15.76
C LEU A 148 7.58 -19.02 17.02
N PRO A 149 6.87 -17.88 17.01
CA PRO A 149 5.94 -17.50 18.06
C PRO A 149 4.92 -18.61 18.34
N GLU A 150 4.38 -18.65 19.57
CA GLU A 150 3.43 -19.68 19.96
C GLU A 150 2.20 -19.76 19.04
N LYS A 151 1.81 -20.98 18.73
CA LYS A 151 0.85 -21.35 17.68
C LYS A 151 -0.57 -20.78 17.85
N PHE A 152 -0.98 -20.48 19.09
CA PHE A 152 -2.36 -20.09 19.42
C PHE A 152 -2.60 -18.58 19.44
N HIS A 153 -1.55 -17.77 19.48
CA HIS A 153 -1.68 -16.32 19.60
C HIS A 153 -1.03 -15.57 18.44
N GLY A 154 -0.28 -16.25 17.55
CA GLY A 154 0.45 -15.61 16.47
C GLY A 154 1.39 -14.51 17.01
N LEU A 155 1.80 -13.62 16.13
CA LEU A 155 2.46 -12.38 16.52
C LEU A 155 1.36 -11.32 16.71
N GLN A 156 0.86 -11.12 17.95
CA GLN A 156 -0.28 -10.23 18.22
C GLN A 156 0.14 -8.77 18.35
N ASP A 157 1.35 -8.52 18.83
CA ASP A 157 1.88 -7.17 18.94
C ASP A 157 2.02 -6.54 17.54
N LYS A 158 1.20 -5.52 17.25
CA LYS A 158 1.17 -4.84 15.95
C LYS A 158 2.53 -4.25 15.60
N GLU A 159 3.24 -3.65 16.55
CA GLU A 159 4.55 -3.06 16.30
C GLU A 159 5.60 -4.12 15.93
N LEU A 160 5.61 -5.22 16.67
CA LEU A 160 6.52 -6.34 16.38
C LEU A 160 6.21 -6.98 15.01
N ARG A 161 4.93 -7.06 14.59
CA ARG A 161 4.53 -7.50 13.25
C ARG A 161 5.15 -6.63 12.15
N TYR A 162 5.19 -5.33 12.33
CA TYR A 162 5.77 -4.41 11.35
C TYR A 162 7.31 -4.53 11.32
N ARG A 163 7.95 -4.66 12.48
CA ARG A 163 9.40 -4.79 12.61
C ARG A 163 9.94 -6.15 12.15
N GLN A 164 9.19 -7.23 12.41
CA GLN A 164 9.53 -8.60 12.03
C GLN A 164 8.55 -9.13 10.98
N ARG A 165 8.35 -8.40 9.91
CA ARG A 165 7.42 -8.74 8.84
C ARG A 165 7.63 -10.16 8.30
N TYR A 166 8.86 -10.63 8.22
CA TYR A 166 9.18 -11.99 7.81
C TYR A 166 8.63 -13.06 8.77
N VAL A 167 8.50 -12.76 10.06
CA VAL A 167 7.82 -13.65 11.03
C VAL A 167 6.30 -13.52 10.89
N ASP A 168 5.81 -12.30 10.80
CA ASP A 168 4.38 -11.99 10.58
C ASP A 168 3.82 -12.76 9.38
N LEU A 169 4.52 -12.74 8.24
CA LEU A 169 4.15 -13.47 7.03
C LEU A 169 4.15 -15.01 7.19
N ILE A 170 4.93 -15.55 8.13
CA ILE A 170 4.94 -16.99 8.42
C ILE A 170 3.72 -17.39 9.25
N VAL A 171 3.33 -16.56 10.23
CA VAL A 171 2.36 -16.97 11.27
C VAL A 171 0.97 -16.37 11.09
N ASN A 172 0.85 -15.24 10.38
CA ASN A 172 -0.41 -14.52 10.15
C ASN A 172 -0.80 -14.57 8.65
N PRO A 173 -1.72 -15.46 8.25
CA PRO A 173 -2.16 -15.55 6.84
C PRO A 173 -2.80 -14.26 6.30
N GLU A 174 -3.43 -13.48 7.18
CA GLU A 174 -4.05 -12.19 6.83
C GLU A 174 -3.04 -11.19 6.28
N SER A 175 -1.87 -11.09 6.90
CA SER A 175 -0.80 -10.21 6.42
C SER A 175 -0.37 -10.58 5.01
N LYS A 176 -0.22 -11.88 4.73
CA LYS A 176 0.12 -12.35 3.38
C LYS A 176 -0.97 -11.99 2.37
N ARG A 177 -2.25 -12.20 2.72
CA ARG A 177 -3.39 -11.85 1.88
C ARG A 177 -3.39 -10.36 1.49
N ASN A 178 -3.08 -9.46 2.42
CA ASN A 178 -3.04 -8.03 2.14
C ASN A 178 -2.00 -7.70 1.05
N PHE A 179 -0.81 -8.29 1.11
CA PHE A 179 0.22 -8.07 0.10
C PHE A 179 -0.09 -8.74 -1.24
N GLU A 180 -0.80 -9.88 -1.23
CA GLU A 180 -1.31 -10.51 -2.44
C GLU A 180 -2.37 -9.62 -3.12
N ILE A 181 -3.32 -9.06 -2.36
CA ILE A 181 -4.31 -8.09 -2.86
C ILE A 181 -3.62 -6.86 -3.44
N ARG A 182 -2.69 -6.27 -2.71
CA ARG A 182 -1.92 -5.10 -3.18
C ARG A 182 -1.19 -5.39 -4.49
N SER A 183 -0.52 -6.53 -4.58
CA SER A 183 0.20 -6.94 -5.80
C SER A 183 -0.75 -7.15 -6.98
N ARG A 184 -1.90 -7.77 -6.74
CA ARG A 184 -2.94 -7.95 -7.77
C ARG A 184 -3.55 -6.62 -8.19
N PHE A 185 -3.74 -5.69 -7.26
CA PHE A 185 -4.23 -4.34 -7.57
C PHE A 185 -3.28 -3.60 -8.52
N VAL A 186 -1.98 -3.57 -8.22
CA VAL A 186 -0.99 -2.94 -9.11
C VAL A 186 -0.94 -3.62 -10.48
N ALA A 187 -1.05 -4.94 -10.53
CA ALA A 187 -1.09 -5.68 -11.80
C ALA A 187 -2.37 -5.39 -12.60
N PHE A 188 -3.52 -5.29 -11.93
CA PHE A 188 -4.78 -4.88 -12.56
C PHE A 188 -4.68 -3.46 -13.11
N LEU A 189 -4.20 -2.51 -12.31
CA LEU A 189 -4.04 -1.11 -12.67
C LEU A 189 -3.23 -0.95 -13.96
N ARG A 190 -2.07 -1.61 -14.06
CA ARG A 190 -1.22 -1.56 -15.25
C ARG A 190 -1.96 -2.06 -16.47
N ARG A 191 -2.61 -3.22 -16.39
CA ARG A 191 -3.40 -3.74 -17.53
C ARG A 191 -4.53 -2.79 -17.93
N TYR A 192 -5.25 -2.24 -16.94
CA TYR A 192 -6.35 -1.32 -17.20
C TYR A 192 -5.89 -0.05 -17.94
N LEU A 193 -4.78 0.53 -17.52
CA LEU A 193 -4.21 1.72 -18.19
C LEU A 193 -3.60 1.39 -19.55
N ASP A 194 -2.90 0.26 -19.67
CA ASP A 194 -2.37 -0.22 -20.96
C ASP A 194 -3.48 -0.46 -21.99
N ASP A 195 -4.60 -1.07 -21.56
CA ASP A 195 -5.79 -1.29 -22.40
C ASP A 195 -6.45 0.02 -22.85
N LEU A 196 -6.33 1.09 -22.06
CA LEU A 196 -6.74 2.45 -22.43
C LEU A 196 -5.71 3.18 -23.30
N GLY A 197 -4.57 2.56 -23.60
CA GLY A 197 -3.51 3.11 -24.45
C GLY A 197 -2.59 4.08 -23.73
N PHE A 198 -2.49 4.02 -22.41
CA PHE A 198 -1.48 4.75 -21.66
C PHE A 198 -0.11 4.08 -21.78
N MET A 199 0.95 4.89 -21.74
CA MET A 199 2.33 4.44 -21.66
C MET A 199 2.85 4.59 -20.22
N GLU A 200 3.33 3.50 -19.61
CA GLU A 200 4.06 3.59 -18.35
C GLU A 200 5.43 4.24 -18.58
N VAL A 201 5.76 5.24 -17.79
CA VAL A 201 7.01 5.98 -17.88
C VAL A 201 7.70 6.03 -16.52
N GLU A 202 8.99 6.34 -16.51
CA GLU A 202 9.76 6.60 -15.30
C GLU A 202 10.35 8.01 -15.36
N THR A 203 10.14 8.78 -14.29
CA THR A 203 10.67 10.13 -14.13
C THR A 203 11.69 10.18 -12.98
N PRO A 204 12.53 11.21 -12.88
CA PRO A 204 13.57 11.28 -11.88
C PRO A 204 13.03 11.23 -10.45
N VAL A 205 13.65 10.39 -9.60
CA VAL A 205 13.42 10.39 -8.14
C VAL A 205 14.14 11.54 -7.47
N LEU A 206 15.29 11.96 -8.00
CA LEU A 206 16.09 13.09 -7.50
C LEU A 206 15.96 14.27 -8.47
N SER A 207 15.61 15.44 -7.95
CA SER A 207 15.45 16.67 -8.73
C SER A 207 16.16 17.83 -8.04
N PRO A 208 16.71 18.79 -8.79
CA PRO A 208 17.22 20.04 -8.22
C PRO A 208 16.10 20.95 -7.67
N ILE A 209 14.84 20.69 -8.02
CA ILE A 209 13.67 21.47 -7.62
C ILE A 209 12.62 20.49 -7.07
N ALA A 210 11.99 20.84 -5.94
CA ALA A 210 10.80 20.15 -5.44
C ALA A 210 9.55 20.89 -5.94
N GLY A 211 8.60 20.17 -6.53
CA GLY A 211 7.35 20.74 -7.04
C GLY A 211 6.32 19.66 -7.42
N GLY A 212 5.14 20.11 -7.83
CA GLY A 212 4.01 19.25 -8.20
C GLY A 212 3.12 18.84 -7.01
N ALA A 213 3.41 19.33 -5.80
CA ALA A 213 2.57 19.15 -4.63
C ALA A 213 2.97 20.11 -3.52
N ASN A 214 2.05 20.39 -2.59
CA ASN A 214 2.36 21.07 -1.34
C ASN A 214 2.81 20.03 -0.33
N ALA A 215 4.12 19.89 -0.14
CA ALA A 215 4.72 18.94 0.79
C ALA A 215 6.17 19.28 1.11
N ARG A 216 6.63 18.89 2.30
CA ARG A 216 8.03 19.06 2.68
C ARG A 216 8.90 17.97 2.07
N PRO A 217 9.94 18.30 1.25
CA PRO A 217 10.80 17.31 0.63
C PRO A 217 11.88 16.77 1.59
N PHE A 218 12.37 15.55 1.31
CA PHE A 218 13.67 15.11 1.81
C PHE A 218 14.77 15.72 0.95
N ILE A 219 15.83 16.22 1.58
CA ILE A 219 16.98 16.85 0.94
C ILE A 219 18.18 15.90 1.01
N THR A 220 18.91 15.77 -0.09
CA THR A 220 20.17 15.02 -0.17
C THR A 220 21.21 15.85 -0.93
N HIS A 221 22.50 15.48 -0.85
CA HIS A 221 23.59 16.20 -1.51
C HIS A 221 24.22 15.34 -2.58
N HIS A 222 24.39 15.89 -3.80
CA HIS A 222 25.10 15.25 -4.90
C HIS A 222 26.58 15.65 -4.87
N ASN A 223 27.43 14.79 -4.31
CA ASN A 223 28.84 15.07 -4.03
C ASN A 223 29.65 15.56 -5.24
N THR A 224 29.44 14.98 -6.43
CA THR A 224 30.23 15.35 -7.62
C THR A 224 29.85 16.70 -8.21
N LEU A 225 28.58 17.06 -8.15
CA LEU A 225 28.06 18.32 -8.64
C LEU A 225 28.10 19.43 -7.58
N ASP A 226 28.33 19.07 -6.31
CA ASP A 226 28.32 19.96 -5.14
C ASP A 226 27.02 20.77 -5.06
N ILE A 227 25.86 20.08 -5.24
CA ILE A 227 24.53 20.68 -5.17
C ILE A 227 23.61 19.85 -4.27
N ASP A 228 22.67 20.54 -3.62
CA ASP A 228 21.55 19.87 -2.96
C ASP A 228 20.50 19.42 -3.98
N MET A 229 19.94 18.26 -3.73
CA MET A 229 18.86 17.68 -4.52
C MET A 229 17.71 17.27 -3.59
N TYR A 230 16.52 17.23 -4.14
CA TYR A 230 15.30 16.88 -3.45
C TYR A 230 14.80 15.51 -3.92
N MET A 231 14.36 14.66 -2.99
CA MET A 231 13.57 13.51 -3.36
C MET A 231 12.17 13.96 -3.78
N ARG A 232 11.67 13.42 -4.88
CA ARG A 232 10.39 13.83 -5.48
C ARG A 232 9.23 13.73 -4.50
N ILE A 233 8.37 14.73 -4.49
CA ILE A 233 7.13 14.81 -3.72
C ILE A 233 5.89 14.55 -4.58
N ALA A 234 6.04 14.58 -5.91
CA ALA A 234 5.07 14.23 -6.96
C ALA A 234 5.81 13.92 -8.27
N THR A 235 5.15 13.34 -9.25
CA THR A 235 5.67 13.11 -10.62
C THR A 235 5.03 14.05 -11.64
N GLU A 236 4.01 14.79 -11.26
CA GLU A 236 3.11 15.62 -12.04
C GLU A 236 3.81 16.51 -13.08
N LEU A 237 4.75 17.37 -12.66
CA LEU A 237 5.38 18.33 -13.57
C LEU A 237 6.22 17.66 -14.66
N HIS A 238 6.75 16.47 -14.40
CA HIS A 238 7.45 15.68 -15.41
C HIS A 238 6.50 15.01 -16.41
N LEU A 239 5.38 14.49 -15.94
CA LEU A 239 4.37 13.86 -16.81
C LEU A 239 3.79 14.91 -17.79
N LYS A 240 3.48 16.10 -17.31
CA LYS A 240 3.01 17.23 -18.18
C LYS A 240 4.04 17.62 -19.23
N ARG A 241 5.33 17.62 -18.92
CA ARG A 241 6.40 17.84 -19.92
C ARG A 241 6.38 16.77 -21.00
N LEU A 242 6.04 15.52 -20.67
CA LEU A 242 5.90 14.43 -21.65
C LEU A 242 4.67 14.64 -22.55
N ILE A 243 3.57 15.16 -22.00
CA ILE A 243 2.40 15.56 -22.80
C ILE A 243 2.75 16.69 -23.78
N VAL A 244 3.49 17.72 -23.35
CA VAL A 244 4.01 18.75 -24.24
C VAL A 244 4.89 18.14 -25.33
N GLY A 245 5.68 17.12 -24.99
CA GLY A 245 6.51 16.36 -25.91
C GLY A 245 5.74 15.45 -26.89
N GLY A 246 4.41 15.37 -26.78
CA GLY A 246 3.54 14.61 -27.68
C GLY A 246 3.23 13.17 -27.24
N LEU A 247 3.56 12.78 -26.00
CA LEU A 247 3.09 11.53 -25.42
C LEU A 247 1.69 11.77 -24.83
N GLU A 248 0.65 11.46 -25.61
CA GLU A 248 -0.72 11.88 -25.32
C GLU A 248 -1.35 11.21 -24.08
N ARG A 249 -0.83 10.06 -23.63
CA ARG A 249 -1.30 9.32 -22.46
C ARG A 249 -0.12 8.69 -21.75
N VAL A 250 0.19 9.16 -20.57
CA VAL A 250 1.30 8.67 -19.76
C VAL A 250 0.87 8.40 -18.33
N TYR A 251 1.50 7.42 -17.69
CA TYR A 251 1.34 7.20 -16.26
C TYR A 251 2.64 6.71 -15.62
N GLU A 252 2.79 6.95 -14.34
CA GLU A 252 3.87 6.41 -13.53
C GLU A 252 3.32 5.81 -12.23
N VAL A 253 3.68 4.56 -11.93
CA VAL A 253 3.50 3.96 -10.61
C VAL A 253 4.81 4.05 -9.87
N GLY A 254 4.92 5.02 -8.95
CA GLY A 254 6.19 5.36 -8.34
C GLY A 254 6.14 5.63 -6.83
N ARG A 255 7.33 5.58 -6.21
CA ARG A 255 7.51 6.03 -4.83
C ARG A 255 7.59 7.54 -4.79
N ILE A 256 6.86 8.09 -3.81
CA ILE A 256 6.84 9.49 -3.44
C ILE A 256 7.37 9.63 -2.02
N PHE A 257 8.03 10.74 -1.74
CA PHE A 257 8.75 10.98 -0.49
C PHE A 257 8.33 12.32 0.11
N ARG A 258 7.68 12.31 1.28
CA ARG A 258 7.28 13.51 2.01
C ARG A 258 7.82 13.46 3.42
N ASN A 259 8.59 14.47 3.81
CA ASN A 259 9.24 14.58 5.13
C ASN A 259 8.27 15.13 6.19
N GLU A 260 7.22 14.39 6.42
CA GLU A 260 6.09 14.74 7.28
C GLU A 260 5.92 13.72 8.42
N GLY A 261 4.87 13.89 9.21
CA GLY A 261 4.55 12.98 10.31
C GLY A 261 4.19 11.57 9.86
N MET A 262 4.28 10.62 10.79
CA MET A 262 3.92 9.21 10.58
C MET A 262 2.76 8.84 11.47
N ASP A 263 1.66 8.37 10.89
CA ASP A 263 0.49 7.87 11.61
C ASP A 263 -0.09 6.60 10.97
N THR A 264 -1.36 6.33 11.17
CA THR A 264 -2.04 5.17 10.57
C THR A 264 -2.39 5.39 9.10
N LYS A 265 -2.45 6.63 8.62
CA LYS A 265 -2.80 7.01 7.24
C LYS A 265 -1.58 7.47 6.44
N HIS A 266 -0.48 7.89 7.11
CA HIS A 266 0.69 8.51 6.49
C HIS A 266 1.99 7.76 6.79
N ASN A 267 2.82 7.60 5.76
CA ASN A 267 4.17 7.08 5.83
C ASN A 267 5.09 8.00 5.00
N PRO A 268 6.31 8.31 5.42
CA PRO A 268 7.17 9.29 4.74
C PRO A 268 7.56 8.88 3.31
N GLU A 269 7.48 7.61 2.99
CA GLU A 269 7.54 7.10 1.63
C GLU A 269 6.31 6.23 1.35
N PHE A 270 5.66 6.46 0.23
CA PHE A 270 4.44 5.77 -0.17
C PHE A 270 4.39 5.63 -1.71
N THR A 271 3.45 4.87 -2.22
CA THR A 271 3.32 4.64 -3.66
C THR A 271 2.09 5.36 -4.19
N THR A 272 2.27 6.15 -5.25
CA THR A 272 1.18 6.73 -6.03
C THR A 272 1.12 6.12 -7.43
N CYS A 273 0.00 6.29 -8.08
CA CYS A 273 -0.11 6.33 -9.53
C CYS A 273 -0.51 7.74 -9.91
N GLU A 274 0.28 8.38 -10.77
CA GLU A 274 -0.05 9.64 -11.41
C GLU A 274 -0.14 9.41 -12.91
N LEU A 275 -1.11 10.03 -13.56
CA LEU A 275 -1.36 9.88 -14.99
C LEU A 275 -1.89 11.17 -15.60
N ASP A 276 -1.52 11.41 -16.85
CA ASP A 276 -1.99 12.53 -17.65
C ASP A 276 -2.49 12.04 -19.02
N GLN A 277 -3.59 12.64 -19.47
CA GLN A 277 -4.15 12.37 -20.78
C GLN A 277 -4.48 13.67 -21.51
N ALA A 278 -3.90 13.84 -22.69
CA ALA A 278 -4.26 14.93 -23.59
C ALA A 278 -5.66 14.77 -24.18
N PHE A 279 -6.28 15.89 -24.52
CA PHE A 279 -7.60 16.00 -25.15
C PHE A 279 -8.74 15.42 -24.30
N THR A 280 -8.60 15.50 -22.98
CA THR A 280 -9.63 15.15 -22.01
C THR A 280 -9.71 16.24 -20.93
N ASN A 281 -10.65 16.06 -20.00
CA ASN A 281 -10.93 16.98 -18.92
C ASN A 281 -11.20 16.24 -17.62
N LEU A 282 -11.70 16.96 -16.62
CA LEU A 282 -12.06 16.45 -15.30
C LEU A 282 -13.01 15.25 -15.33
N ASP A 283 -14.02 15.25 -16.20
CA ASP A 283 -15.00 14.15 -16.30
C ASP A 283 -14.32 12.84 -16.75
N GLY A 284 -13.39 12.94 -17.73
CA GLY A 284 -12.62 11.78 -18.17
C GLY A 284 -11.75 11.19 -17.06
N MET A 285 -11.20 12.04 -16.16
CA MET A 285 -10.43 11.58 -15.00
C MET A 285 -11.30 10.91 -13.94
N MET A 286 -12.53 11.39 -13.73
CA MET A 286 -13.49 10.71 -12.84
C MET A 286 -13.83 9.32 -13.35
N ASP A 287 -14.10 9.18 -14.65
CA ASP A 287 -14.44 7.89 -15.25
C ASP A 287 -13.27 6.87 -15.17
N ILE A 288 -12.03 7.35 -15.31
CA ILE A 288 -10.83 6.50 -15.16
C ILE A 288 -10.69 6.01 -13.72
N LEU A 289 -10.77 6.90 -12.72
CA LEU A 289 -10.62 6.53 -11.30
C LEU A 289 -11.74 5.59 -10.85
N GLU A 290 -12.98 5.88 -11.23
CA GLU A 290 -14.12 5.01 -10.96
C GLU A 290 -13.92 3.62 -11.58
N GLY A 291 -13.49 3.57 -12.85
CA GLY A 291 -13.21 2.31 -13.54
C GLY A 291 -12.08 1.51 -12.90
N ILE A 292 -11.02 2.15 -12.44
CA ILE A 292 -9.89 1.51 -11.74
C ILE A 292 -10.37 0.87 -10.44
N LEU A 293 -11.03 1.63 -9.55
CA LEU A 293 -11.36 1.15 -8.22
C LEU A 293 -12.51 0.13 -8.24
N ALA A 294 -13.56 0.40 -9.01
CA ALA A 294 -14.67 -0.54 -9.18
C ALA A 294 -14.21 -1.83 -9.89
N GLY A 295 -13.43 -1.70 -10.97
CA GLY A 295 -12.87 -2.85 -11.71
C GLY A 295 -11.96 -3.70 -10.85
N ALA A 296 -11.07 -3.07 -10.06
CA ALA A 296 -10.20 -3.78 -9.13
C ALA A 296 -10.98 -4.53 -8.05
N ALA A 297 -11.98 -3.91 -7.42
CA ALA A 297 -12.82 -4.58 -6.44
C ALA A 297 -13.52 -5.80 -7.05
N LYS A 298 -14.08 -5.66 -8.24
CA LYS A 298 -14.77 -6.75 -8.94
C LYS A 298 -13.83 -7.88 -9.32
N GLU A 299 -12.65 -7.59 -9.87
CA GLU A 299 -11.69 -8.63 -10.30
C GLU A 299 -11.01 -9.30 -9.12
N ILE A 300 -10.62 -8.55 -8.09
CA ILE A 300 -9.80 -9.05 -7.00
C ILE A 300 -10.64 -9.69 -5.90
N LEU A 301 -11.76 -9.06 -5.54
CA LEU A 301 -12.63 -9.47 -4.44
C LEU A 301 -13.89 -10.23 -4.91
N GLY A 302 -14.23 -10.14 -6.20
CA GLY A 302 -15.44 -10.72 -6.79
C GLY A 302 -16.72 -9.92 -6.55
N THR A 303 -16.64 -8.78 -5.86
CA THR A 303 -17.79 -7.95 -5.48
C THR A 303 -17.44 -6.46 -5.52
N TYR A 304 -18.46 -5.60 -5.62
CA TYR A 304 -18.32 -4.16 -5.41
C TYR A 304 -18.53 -3.74 -3.94
N GLN A 305 -19.12 -4.61 -3.13
CA GLN A 305 -19.37 -4.36 -1.72
C GLN A 305 -18.19 -4.85 -0.88
N LEU A 306 -17.72 -3.98 -0.01
CA LEU A 306 -16.63 -4.26 0.92
C LEU A 306 -16.87 -3.55 2.26
N GLN A 307 -16.12 -3.93 3.28
CA GLN A 307 -16.11 -3.23 4.56
C GLN A 307 -14.78 -2.52 4.76
N TRP A 308 -14.83 -1.25 5.13
CA TRP A 308 -13.64 -0.47 5.45
C TRP A 308 -13.93 0.54 6.56
N LEU A 309 -13.00 0.68 7.51
CA LEU A 309 -13.09 1.59 8.67
C LEU A 309 -14.42 1.48 9.43
N GLY A 310 -15.00 0.28 9.48
CA GLY A 310 -16.26 0.01 10.18
C GLY A 310 -17.54 0.30 9.39
N HIS A 311 -17.41 0.68 8.11
CA HIS A 311 -18.53 1.00 7.24
C HIS A 311 -18.67 -0.02 6.10
N ASP A 312 -19.90 -0.24 5.67
CA ASP A 312 -20.23 -0.95 4.44
C ASP A 312 -20.09 0.03 3.26
N ILE A 313 -19.21 -0.30 2.30
CA ILE A 313 -18.92 0.54 1.14
C ILE A 313 -19.40 -0.16 -0.13
N ASP A 314 -20.08 0.57 -0.98
CA ASP A 314 -20.52 0.12 -2.29
C ASP A 314 -19.77 0.86 -3.41
N LEU A 315 -18.86 0.15 -4.09
CA LEU A 315 -18.10 0.64 -5.24
C LEU A 315 -18.82 0.43 -6.58
N THR A 316 -20.13 0.10 -6.59
CA THR A 316 -20.89 0.01 -7.83
C THR A 316 -20.85 1.34 -8.58
N PRO A 317 -20.46 1.35 -9.88
CA PRO A 317 -20.37 2.59 -10.65
C PRO A 317 -21.64 3.41 -10.72
N SER A 318 -21.51 4.61 -10.94
CA SER A 318 -22.05 5.94 -10.93
C SER A 318 -22.04 6.52 -9.52
N TRP A 319 -20.85 6.92 -9.08
CA TRP A 319 -20.65 7.54 -7.76
C TRP A 319 -21.17 8.97 -7.71
N LYS A 320 -21.49 9.45 -6.51
CA LYS A 320 -21.97 10.81 -6.27
C LYS A 320 -20.92 11.82 -6.74
N ARG A 321 -21.36 12.83 -7.52
CA ARG A 321 -20.58 13.99 -7.93
C ARG A 321 -21.27 15.23 -7.39
N VAL A 322 -20.57 16.03 -6.59
CA VAL A 322 -21.15 17.22 -5.93
C VAL A 322 -20.10 18.32 -5.84
N THR A 323 -20.50 19.58 -5.99
CA THR A 323 -19.55 20.70 -5.82
C THR A 323 -19.21 20.87 -4.35
N MET A 324 -18.02 21.41 -4.06
CA MET A 324 -17.61 21.69 -2.68
C MET A 324 -18.61 22.63 -1.99
N ALA A 325 -19.04 23.68 -2.68
CA ALA A 325 -20.03 24.64 -2.13
C ALA A 325 -21.37 23.96 -1.79
N ASP A 326 -21.87 23.09 -2.68
CA ASP A 326 -23.14 22.35 -2.43
C ASP A 326 -22.96 21.35 -1.28
N ALA A 327 -21.84 20.64 -1.20
CA ALA A 327 -21.56 19.72 -0.11
C ALA A 327 -21.49 20.45 1.25
N VAL A 328 -20.84 21.61 1.30
CA VAL A 328 -20.78 22.47 2.49
C VAL A 328 -22.18 22.95 2.86
N LYS A 329 -22.97 23.41 1.89
CA LYS A 329 -24.34 23.87 2.11
C LYS A 329 -25.26 22.72 2.59
N GLU A 330 -25.11 21.51 2.04
CA GLU A 330 -25.88 20.33 2.45
C GLU A 330 -25.63 19.97 3.93
N VAL A 331 -24.37 20.01 4.37
CA VAL A 331 -23.99 19.59 5.73
C VAL A 331 -24.15 20.69 6.77
N THR A 332 -23.78 21.93 6.43
CA THR A 332 -23.69 23.03 7.42
C THR A 332 -24.82 24.05 7.31
N GLY A 333 -25.50 24.10 6.17
CA GLY A 333 -26.43 25.16 5.82
C GLY A 333 -25.77 26.47 5.34
N ALA A 334 -24.44 26.58 5.34
CA ALA A 334 -23.70 27.77 4.91
C ALA A 334 -23.65 27.85 3.38
N ASP A 335 -24.17 28.93 2.81
CA ASP A 335 -24.22 29.18 1.36
C ASP A 335 -23.11 30.14 0.94
N PHE A 336 -21.97 29.59 0.60
CA PHE A 336 -20.80 30.38 0.16
C PHE A 336 -20.98 30.98 -1.22
N MET A 337 -21.81 30.39 -2.09
CA MET A 337 -22.09 30.96 -3.41
C MET A 337 -22.93 32.22 -3.35
N ALA A 338 -23.75 32.39 -2.30
CA ALA A 338 -24.49 33.62 -2.12
C ALA A 338 -23.63 34.85 -1.75
N ILE A 339 -22.40 34.64 -1.33
CA ILE A 339 -21.42 35.66 -0.92
C ILE A 339 -20.08 35.50 -1.66
N GLU A 340 -20.15 34.97 -2.87
CA GLU A 340 -18.98 34.72 -3.69
C GLU A 340 -18.09 35.96 -3.85
N GLY A 341 -16.77 35.79 -3.62
CA GLY A 341 -15.78 36.85 -3.73
C GLY A 341 -15.75 37.85 -2.56
N ASP A 342 -16.68 37.78 -1.60
CA ASP A 342 -16.67 38.61 -0.39
C ASP A 342 -15.91 37.89 0.73
N ASN A 343 -14.64 38.25 0.89
CA ASN A 343 -13.72 37.65 1.84
C ASN A 343 -14.19 37.80 3.30
N ASP A 344 -14.65 38.98 3.68
CA ASP A 344 -15.06 39.25 5.08
C ASP A 344 -16.34 38.48 5.41
N ALA A 345 -17.32 38.47 4.50
CA ALA A 345 -18.54 37.70 4.67
C ALA A 345 -18.27 36.18 4.73
N ALA A 346 -17.34 35.68 3.91
CA ALA A 346 -17.00 34.25 3.88
C ALA A 346 -16.32 33.80 5.20
N VAL A 347 -15.37 34.58 5.71
CA VAL A 347 -14.72 34.32 7.00
C VAL A 347 -15.73 34.37 8.15
N ALA A 348 -16.65 35.33 8.12
CA ALA A 348 -17.71 35.43 9.12
C ALA A 348 -18.67 34.24 9.06
N LEU A 349 -19.03 33.78 7.85
CA LEU A 349 -19.89 32.63 7.61
C LEU A 349 -19.21 31.33 8.11
N ALA A 350 -17.95 31.07 7.77
CA ALA A 350 -17.17 29.92 8.25
C ALA A 350 -17.14 29.88 9.79
N LYS A 351 -16.81 31.00 10.44
CA LYS A 351 -16.82 31.11 11.91
C LYS A 351 -18.21 30.87 12.49
N SER A 352 -19.28 31.28 11.83
CA SER A 352 -20.66 31.09 12.33
C SER A 352 -21.07 29.62 12.42
N VAL A 353 -20.45 28.74 11.62
CA VAL A 353 -20.65 27.30 11.65
C VAL A 353 -19.55 26.56 12.42
N GLY A 354 -18.72 27.31 13.18
CA GLY A 354 -17.73 26.78 14.10
C GLY A 354 -16.45 26.27 13.42
N VAL A 355 -16.05 26.91 12.32
CA VAL A 355 -14.76 26.64 11.64
C VAL A 355 -13.68 27.51 12.24
N ASP A 356 -12.53 26.89 12.53
CA ASP A 356 -11.33 27.60 12.95
C ASP A 356 -10.62 28.18 11.71
N MET A 357 -10.40 29.51 11.74
CA MET A 357 -9.75 30.25 10.67
C MET A 357 -8.40 30.86 11.11
N ASP A 358 -7.84 30.38 12.25
CA ASP A 358 -6.56 30.89 12.73
C ASP A 358 -5.40 30.33 11.89
N GLY A 359 -4.49 31.19 11.48
CA GLY A 359 -3.37 30.80 10.61
C GLY A 359 -3.70 30.64 9.12
N VAL A 360 -4.97 30.78 8.74
CA VAL A 360 -5.43 30.63 7.35
C VAL A 360 -5.56 32.02 6.70
N ASP A 361 -5.21 32.14 5.42
CA ASP A 361 -5.44 33.34 4.61
C ASP A 361 -6.95 33.66 4.55
N LYS A 362 -7.31 34.91 4.84
CA LYS A 362 -8.71 35.35 4.96
C LYS A 362 -9.32 35.67 3.60
N THR A 363 -9.41 34.65 2.74
CA THR A 363 -10.08 34.71 1.42
C THR A 363 -11.37 33.92 1.40
N TRP A 364 -12.24 34.21 0.43
CA TRP A 364 -13.46 33.45 0.21
C TRP A 364 -13.18 31.97 -0.06
N GLY A 365 -12.20 31.71 -0.92
CA GLY A 365 -11.85 30.34 -1.29
C GLY A 365 -11.29 29.52 -0.12
N ASN A 366 -10.38 30.10 0.68
CA ASN A 366 -9.86 29.42 1.86
C ASN A 366 -10.95 29.20 2.92
N ALA A 367 -11.89 30.16 3.10
CA ALA A 367 -12.99 29.97 4.04
C ALA A 367 -13.95 28.85 3.62
N LEU A 368 -14.22 28.71 2.31
CA LEU A 368 -14.99 27.59 1.77
C LEU A 368 -14.25 26.26 1.97
N TYR A 369 -12.95 26.21 1.61
CA TYR A 369 -12.13 25.01 1.75
C TYR A 369 -12.02 24.54 3.21
N GLU A 370 -11.69 25.44 4.14
CA GLU A 370 -11.61 25.11 5.57
C GLU A 370 -12.95 24.64 6.14
N THR A 371 -14.06 25.19 5.64
CA THR A 371 -15.39 24.73 6.04
C THR A 371 -15.66 23.32 5.54
N PHE A 372 -15.22 23.00 4.34
CA PHE A 372 -15.29 21.64 3.79
C PHE A 372 -14.44 20.68 4.61
N ASP A 373 -13.18 20.98 4.79
CA ASP A 373 -12.19 20.16 5.52
C ASP A 373 -12.68 19.83 6.94
N GLN A 374 -13.05 20.86 7.72
CA GLN A 374 -13.39 20.69 9.13
C GLN A 374 -14.82 20.16 9.39
N LYS A 375 -15.75 20.23 8.44
CA LYS A 375 -17.18 19.91 8.69
C LYS A 375 -17.77 18.86 7.75
N VAL A 376 -17.20 18.66 6.57
CA VAL A 376 -17.82 17.82 5.52
C VAL A 376 -17.03 16.55 5.26
N GLU A 377 -15.69 16.64 5.17
CA GLU A 377 -14.82 15.54 4.75
C GLU A 377 -15.10 14.24 5.50
N GLU A 378 -15.10 14.27 6.84
CA GLU A 378 -15.36 13.08 7.67
C GLU A 378 -16.76 12.48 7.50
N THR A 379 -17.71 13.21 6.90
CA THR A 379 -19.10 12.73 6.65
C THR A 379 -19.21 11.92 5.36
N LEU A 380 -18.19 11.96 4.49
CA LEU A 380 -18.18 11.32 3.18
C LEU A 380 -17.86 9.82 3.29
N ILE A 381 -18.84 9.01 3.60
CA ILE A 381 -18.65 7.57 3.81
C ILE A 381 -18.62 6.81 2.48
N GLN A 382 -19.61 7.02 1.60
CA GLN A 382 -19.67 6.36 0.29
C GLN A 382 -18.81 7.08 -0.74
N PRO A 383 -18.37 6.38 -1.80
CA PRO A 383 -17.55 6.98 -2.86
C PRO A 383 -18.20 8.28 -3.39
N THR A 384 -17.49 9.39 -3.23
CA THR A 384 -18.03 10.72 -3.59
C THR A 384 -16.92 11.56 -4.21
N PHE A 385 -17.18 12.12 -5.38
CA PHE A 385 -16.36 13.14 -6.01
C PHE A 385 -16.80 14.52 -5.52
N ILE A 386 -15.89 15.25 -4.87
CA ILE A 386 -16.07 16.67 -4.53
C ILE A 386 -15.40 17.48 -5.62
N THR A 387 -16.15 18.33 -6.31
CA THR A 387 -15.69 19.08 -7.48
C THR A 387 -15.65 20.58 -7.22
N MET A 388 -15.09 21.35 -8.13
CA MET A 388 -15.10 22.81 -8.14
C MET A 388 -14.41 23.42 -6.90
N TYR A 389 -13.14 23.08 -6.72
CA TYR A 389 -12.30 23.63 -5.67
C TYR A 389 -11.95 25.10 -5.92
N PRO A 390 -11.79 25.94 -4.87
CA PRO A 390 -11.33 27.31 -5.01
C PRO A 390 -9.94 27.42 -5.64
N VAL A 391 -9.71 28.52 -6.38
CA VAL A 391 -8.42 28.79 -7.02
C VAL A 391 -7.30 28.94 -6.01
N GLU A 392 -7.56 29.50 -4.83
CA GLU A 392 -6.59 29.76 -3.77
C GLU A 392 -5.90 28.50 -3.25
N VAL A 393 -6.58 27.35 -3.35
CA VAL A 393 -6.08 26.03 -2.90
C VAL A 393 -5.72 25.10 -4.06
N SER A 394 -5.68 25.59 -5.30
CA SER A 394 -5.53 24.79 -6.51
C SER A 394 -4.50 25.37 -7.49
N PRO A 395 -3.19 25.41 -7.14
CA PRO A 395 -2.18 26.16 -7.91
C PRO A 395 -1.90 25.61 -9.31
N LEU A 396 -2.21 24.35 -9.59
CA LEU A 396 -1.91 23.64 -10.86
C LEU A 396 -3.17 23.34 -11.69
N ALA A 397 -4.37 23.62 -11.14
CA ALA A 397 -5.63 23.33 -11.80
C ALA A 397 -6.13 24.52 -12.65
N LYS A 398 -6.75 24.19 -13.78
CA LYS A 398 -7.35 25.20 -14.67
C LYS A 398 -8.57 25.83 -14.01
N ARG A 399 -8.73 27.16 -14.18
CA ARG A 399 -9.94 27.86 -13.75
C ARG A 399 -11.15 27.32 -14.49
N SER A 400 -12.27 27.22 -13.79
CA SER A 400 -13.53 26.89 -14.46
C SER A 400 -13.91 27.96 -15.47
N PRO A 401 -14.32 27.57 -16.69
CA PRO A 401 -14.82 28.54 -17.67
C PRO A 401 -16.11 29.24 -17.24
N SER A 402 -16.88 28.61 -16.34
CA SER A 402 -18.16 29.15 -15.86
C SER A 402 -18.01 30.05 -14.64
N ASP A 403 -16.91 29.91 -13.90
CA ASP A 403 -16.68 30.65 -12.66
C ASP A 403 -15.18 30.81 -12.38
N PRO A 404 -14.61 32.03 -12.49
CA PRO A 404 -13.16 32.23 -12.36
C PRO A 404 -12.64 32.11 -10.92
N HIS A 405 -13.49 32.06 -9.90
CA HIS A 405 -13.10 31.81 -8.51
C HIS A 405 -12.90 30.33 -8.21
N LEU A 406 -13.41 29.45 -9.09
CA LEU A 406 -13.34 27.99 -8.97
C LEU A 406 -12.41 27.38 -10.02
N THR A 407 -11.99 26.16 -9.76
CA THR A 407 -11.17 25.36 -10.68
C THR A 407 -11.89 24.07 -11.08
N GLU A 408 -11.57 23.55 -12.27
CA GLU A 408 -11.93 22.21 -12.69
C GLU A 408 -11.04 21.17 -11.98
N ARG A 409 -11.28 20.97 -10.69
CA ARG A 409 -10.60 20.03 -9.81
C ARG A 409 -11.61 19.19 -9.06
N TYR A 410 -11.29 17.94 -8.81
CA TYR A 410 -11.97 17.12 -7.81
C TYR A 410 -11.01 16.44 -6.88
N GLU A 411 -11.49 16.10 -5.70
CA GLU A 411 -10.96 15.03 -4.88
C GLU A 411 -12.05 13.98 -4.65
N MET A 412 -11.64 12.72 -4.62
CA MET A 412 -12.54 11.59 -4.43
C MET A 412 -12.36 11.03 -3.02
N PHE A 413 -13.46 10.89 -2.29
CA PHE A 413 -13.47 10.46 -0.89
C PHE A 413 -14.20 9.14 -0.69
N VAL A 414 -13.67 8.33 0.24
CA VAL A 414 -14.35 7.16 0.83
C VAL A 414 -14.00 7.12 2.31
N CYS A 415 -15.01 7.01 3.19
CA CYS A 415 -14.83 7.00 4.66
C CYS A 415 -14.02 8.19 5.19
N GLY A 416 -14.25 9.39 4.65
CA GLY A 416 -13.49 10.58 5.02
C GLY A 416 -12.00 10.48 4.71
N CYS A 417 -11.63 9.68 3.73
CA CYS A 417 -10.26 9.57 3.26
C CYS A 417 -10.22 9.96 1.79
N GLU A 418 -9.37 10.92 1.44
CA GLU A 418 -9.04 11.24 0.05
C GLU A 418 -8.38 10.02 -0.60
N MET A 419 -8.97 9.53 -1.68
CA MET A 419 -8.47 8.39 -2.46
C MET A 419 -7.73 8.83 -3.70
N GLY A 420 -8.07 9.98 -4.27
CA GLY A 420 -7.44 10.53 -5.46
C GLY A 420 -7.82 11.99 -5.68
N ASN A 421 -6.95 12.71 -6.37
CA ASN A 421 -7.06 14.12 -6.73
C ASN A 421 -6.82 14.27 -8.23
N ALA A 422 -7.66 15.03 -8.91
CA ALA A 422 -7.53 15.26 -10.33
C ALA A 422 -8.06 16.63 -10.74
N PHE A 423 -7.58 17.09 -11.87
CA PHE A 423 -8.03 18.35 -12.44
C PHE A 423 -7.86 18.39 -13.96
N THR A 424 -8.56 19.33 -14.60
CA THR A 424 -8.18 19.81 -15.91
C THR A 424 -6.93 20.67 -15.72
N GLU A 425 -5.88 20.32 -16.44
CA GLU A 425 -4.55 20.93 -16.27
C GLU A 425 -4.52 22.41 -16.65
N LEU A 426 -3.88 23.21 -15.82
CA LEU A 426 -3.58 24.60 -16.16
C LEU A 426 -2.54 24.60 -17.29
N ASN A 427 -2.94 25.08 -18.46
CA ASN A 427 -2.10 25.09 -19.66
C ASN A 427 -1.80 26.52 -20.16
N ASP A 428 -2.16 27.55 -19.39
CA ASP A 428 -1.77 28.94 -19.64
C ASP A 428 -0.46 29.23 -18.91
N PRO A 429 0.66 29.44 -19.64
CA PRO A 429 1.97 29.69 -19.03
C PRO A 429 2.01 30.98 -18.20
N MET A 430 1.22 31.97 -18.54
CA MET A 430 1.21 33.25 -17.81
C MET A 430 0.46 33.12 -16.48
N ASP A 431 -0.71 32.46 -16.47
CA ASP A 431 -1.42 32.18 -15.21
C ASP A 431 -0.59 31.23 -14.32
N GLN A 432 0.08 30.23 -14.90
CA GLN A 432 0.95 29.31 -14.14
C GLN A 432 2.15 30.06 -13.49
N TYR A 433 2.77 30.94 -14.22
CA TYR A 433 3.88 31.77 -13.68
C TYR A 433 3.45 32.60 -12.48
N GLU A 434 2.30 33.29 -12.58
CA GLU A 434 1.78 34.12 -11.47
C GLU A 434 1.40 33.26 -10.25
N ARG A 435 0.88 32.04 -10.46
CA ARG A 435 0.58 31.11 -9.35
C ARG A 435 1.85 30.61 -8.68
N PHE A 436 2.86 30.22 -9.43
CA PHE A 436 4.16 29.84 -8.85
C PHE A 436 4.80 31.00 -8.08
N LYS A 437 4.70 32.20 -8.59
CA LYS A 437 5.19 33.39 -7.89
C LYS A 437 4.50 33.58 -6.54
N ALA A 438 3.18 33.39 -6.49
CA ALA A 438 2.44 33.45 -5.23
C ALA A 438 2.88 32.34 -4.25
N GLN A 439 3.18 31.13 -4.73
CA GLN A 439 3.73 30.03 -3.91
C GLN A 439 5.12 30.39 -3.35
N VAL A 440 6.01 30.97 -4.19
CA VAL A 440 7.33 31.40 -3.75
C VAL A 440 7.23 32.51 -2.67
N GLU A 441 6.26 33.41 -2.76
CA GLU A 441 6.00 34.40 -1.73
C GLU A 441 5.53 33.76 -0.41
N LYS A 442 4.65 32.77 -0.45
CA LYS A 442 4.25 31.97 0.73
C LYS A 442 5.47 31.29 1.37
N ARG A 443 6.32 30.68 0.54
CA ARG A 443 7.56 30.02 1.00
C ARG A 443 8.52 31.01 1.66
N ALA A 444 8.69 32.21 1.11
CA ALA A 444 9.51 33.27 1.69
C ALA A 444 8.96 33.76 3.05
N ASN A 445 7.66 33.61 3.28
CA ASN A 445 6.99 33.92 4.55
C ASN A 445 6.98 32.77 5.56
N GLY A 446 7.66 31.63 5.26
CA GLY A 446 7.87 30.55 6.18
C GLY A 446 7.02 29.28 5.94
N ASP A 447 6.31 29.21 4.82
CA ASP A 447 5.61 27.99 4.39
C ASP A 447 6.58 27.06 3.65
N ASP A 448 7.18 26.13 4.36
CA ASP A 448 8.14 25.16 3.80
C ASP A 448 7.51 24.14 2.83
N GLU A 449 6.19 24.05 2.80
CA GLU A 449 5.42 23.12 1.94
C GLU A 449 5.03 23.78 0.61
N ALA A 450 5.04 25.11 0.53
CA ALA A 450 4.73 25.83 -0.70
C ALA A 450 5.73 25.49 -1.82
N GLU A 451 5.25 25.49 -3.06
CA GLU A 451 6.03 25.08 -4.24
C GLU A 451 7.19 26.05 -4.54
N MET A 452 8.23 25.52 -5.16
CA MET A 452 9.36 26.28 -5.71
C MET A 452 9.02 26.75 -7.12
N MET A 453 9.67 27.84 -7.57
CA MET A 453 9.61 28.25 -8.98
C MET A 453 10.30 27.23 -9.87
N ASP A 454 9.58 26.73 -10.86
CA ASP A 454 10.09 25.86 -11.92
C ASP A 454 9.98 26.61 -13.28
N GLU A 455 11.01 27.42 -13.59
CA GLU A 455 11.05 28.19 -14.83
C GLU A 455 11.07 27.30 -16.09
N ASP A 456 11.70 26.12 -16.00
CA ASP A 456 11.76 25.16 -17.10
C ASP A 456 10.36 24.56 -17.39
N TYR A 457 9.56 24.35 -16.34
CA TYR A 457 8.18 23.90 -16.54
C TYR A 457 7.32 24.99 -17.18
N VAL A 458 7.43 26.24 -16.74
CA VAL A 458 6.73 27.38 -17.39
C VAL A 458 7.13 27.47 -18.84
N MET A 459 8.44 27.40 -19.16
CA MET A 459 8.93 27.38 -20.51
C MET A 459 8.39 26.21 -21.33
N ALA A 460 8.26 25.02 -20.73
CA ALA A 460 7.62 23.87 -21.40
C ALA A 460 6.17 24.18 -21.79
N LEU A 461 5.40 24.84 -20.92
CA LEU A 461 4.02 25.27 -21.23
C LEU A 461 3.97 26.26 -22.40
N GLU A 462 4.99 27.10 -22.57
CA GLU A 462 5.09 28.05 -23.70
C GLU A 462 5.23 27.33 -25.08
N TYR A 463 5.72 26.07 -25.09
CA TYR A 463 5.71 25.24 -26.29
C TYR A 463 4.32 24.65 -26.58
N GLY A 464 3.40 24.73 -25.64
CA GLY A 464 1.99 24.37 -25.79
C GLY A 464 1.63 23.04 -25.14
N LEU A 465 0.92 23.10 -24.01
CA LEU A 465 0.25 21.97 -23.40
C LEU A 465 -1.18 21.91 -23.97
N PRO A 466 -1.60 20.80 -24.65
CA PRO A 466 -2.99 20.66 -25.10
C PRO A 466 -3.95 20.64 -23.88
N PRO A 467 -5.28 20.77 -24.09
CA PRO A 467 -6.24 20.45 -23.05
C PRO A 467 -5.95 19.04 -22.49
N THR A 468 -5.67 18.96 -21.21
CA THR A 468 -5.19 17.74 -20.54
C THR A 468 -5.94 17.53 -19.24
N GLY A 469 -6.30 16.29 -18.93
CA GLY A 469 -6.73 15.88 -17.61
C GLY A 469 -5.61 15.13 -16.92
N GLY A 470 -5.34 15.47 -15.67
CA GLY A 470 -4.38 14.77 -14.80
C GLY A 470 -5.06 14.18 -13.56
N LEU A 471 -4.57 13.04 -13.11
CA LEU A 471 -5.08 12.31 -11.96
C LEU A 471 -3.92 11.71 -11.16
N GLY A 472 -3.90 11.98 -9.85
CA GLY A 472 -3.03 11.32 -8.89
C GLY A 472 -3.83 10.57 -7.83
N PHE A 473 -3.41 9.36 -7.47
CA PHE A 473 -4.06 8.60 -6.38
C PHE A 473 -3.08 7.69 -5.65
N GLY A 474 -3.35 7.48 -4.35
CA GLY A 474 -2.50 6.69 -3.47
C GLY A 474 -2.76 5.19 -3.61
N ILE A 475 -1.79 4.44 -4.15
CA ILE A 475 -1.86 2.97 -4.23
C ILE A 475 -2.02 2.33 -2.85
N ASP A 476 -1.36 2.87 -1.84
CA ASP A 476 -1.42 2.33 -0.48
C ASP A 476 -2.80 2.52 0.14
N ARG A 477 -3.45 3.68 -0.02
CA ARG A 477 -4.83 3.91 0.46
C ARG A 477 -5.84 3.02 -0.27
N CYS A 478 -5.72 2.88 -1.59
CA CYS A 478 -6.55 1.96 -2.36
C CYS A 478 -6.38 0.52 -1.90
N ALA A 479 -5.15 0.09 -1.62
CA ALA A 479 -4.87 -1.24 -1.07
C ALA A 479 -5.44 -1.41 0.34
N MET A 480 -5.38 -0.39 1.21
CA MET A 480 -6.03 -0.42 2.54
C MET A 480 -7.52 -0.69 2.40
N MET A 481 -8.22 0.04 1.54
CA MET A 481 -9.65 -0.13 1.28
C MET A 481 -9.97 -1.53 0.76
N LEU A 482 -9.25 -2.02 -0.25
CA LEU A 482 -9.46 -3.36 -0.83
C LEU A 482 -9.13 -4.49 0.16
N CYS A 483 -8.20 -4.29 1.09
CA CYS A 483 -7.85 -5.24 2.14
C CYS A 483 -8.78 -5.17 3.36
N GLY A 484 -9.49 -4.05 3.55
CA GLY A 484 -10.28 -3.77 4.74
C GLY A 484 -9.42 -3.49 5.98
N THR A 485 -8.24 -2.84 5.81
CA THR A 485 -7.33 -2.52 6.91
C THR A 485 -7.41 -1.05 7.30
N ASP A 486 -7.09 -0.76 8.57
CA ASP A 486 -7.14 0.58 9.16
C ASP A 486 -5.78 1.29 9.20
N SER A 487 -4.71 0.63 8.76
CA SER A 487 -3.37 1.18 8.81
C SER A 487 -2.58 0.97 7.52
N ILE A 488 -1.96 2.03 7.02
CA ILE A 488 -1.06 2.01 5.86
C ILE A 488 0.10 1.02 6.06
N ARG A 489 0.51 0.78 7.32
CA ARG A 489 1.57 -0.18 7.67
C ARG A 489 1.19 -1.64 7.41
N ASP A 490 -0.12 -1.94 7.28
CA ASP A 490 -0.60 -3.27 6.95
C ASP A 490 -0.49 -3.59 5.45
N VAL A 491 -0.31 -2.58 4.60
CA VAL A 491 -0.14 -2.71 3.15
C VAL A 491 1.24 -2.31 2.65
N ILE A 492 2.13 -1.82 3.51
CA ILE A 492 3.55 -1.59 3.24
C ILE A 492 4.35 -2.73 3.87
N LEU A 493 5.18 -3.45 3.07
CA LEU A 493 5.96 -4.59 3.56
C LEU A 493 6.88 -4.21 4.71
N PHE A 494 7.65 -3.13 4.54
CA PHE A 494 8.59 -2.62 5.53
C PHE A 494 8.32 -1.12 5.76
N PRO A 495 7.31 -0.78 6.58
CA PRO A 495 7.00 0.61 6.88
C PRO A 495 8.14 1.25 7.70
N THR A 496 8.27 2.56 7.57
CA THR A 496 9.18 3.33 8.43
C THR A 496 8.71 3.25 9.88
N MET A 497 9.63 2.89 10.77
CA MET A 497 9.36 2.72 12.21
C MET A 497 10.32 3.59 13.01
N LYS A 498 9.86 4.11 14.15
CA LYS A 498 10.76 4.79 15.10
C LYS A 498 11.84 3.80 15.55
N PRO A 499 13.11 4.23 15.71
CA PRO A 499 14.13 3.39 16.34
C PRO A 499 13.66 2.85 17.69
N LEU A 500 14.11 1.65 18.06
CA LEU A 500 14.00 1.17 19.45
C LEU A 500 15.16 1.83 20.22
N ASP A 501 14.86 2.45 21.36
CA ASP A 501 15.85 3.00 22.27
C ASP A 501 16.76 1.90 22.84
#